data_3b4763bb6fd5f5ba4208f06e3d5b754e
#
_entry.id   3b4763bb6fd5f5ba4208f06e3d5b754e
#
_cell.length_a   1.000
_cell.length_b   1.000
_cell.length_c   1.000
_cell.angle_alpha   90.00
_cell.angle_beta   90.00
_cell.angle_gamma   90.00
#
_symmetry.space_group_name_H-M   'P 1'
#
loop_
_entity.id
_entity.type
_entity.pdbx_description
1 polymer ?
#
loop_
_entity_poly.entity_id
_entity_poly.type
_entity_poly.pdbx_seq_one_letter_code
_entity_poly.pdbx_strand_id
1 'polypeptide(L)'
;MVQAQDGTSYRVSQLPSPPPMTELDFWAALVRDYPQTAQRLPTLTANKVRGGIPEPLRGVVWVSMAGARDLTVEDKFEEFCGMSSPYENIINKDIGRSFPGVEMFRDPEGEGQKMLGRVLKCFSLYDDKIGYCQGLGFLVGPLLMHMGEKEAFCVLVR
;
A
#
# COMPACT_ATOMS: atom_id res chain seq x y z
N MET A 1 -57.18 41.87 25.70
CA MET A 1 -56.25 41.18 26.61
C MET A 1 -56.23 39.75 26.14
N VAL A 2 -55.23 39.36 25.39
CA VAL A 2 -54.89 37.97 25.10
C VAL A 2 -53.42 37.83 25.37
N GLN A 3 -53.11 37.03 26.39
CA GLN A 3 -51.73 36.74 26.83
C GLN A 3 -51.10 35.79 25.82
N ALA A 4 -49.90 36.17 25.41
CA ALA A 4 -48.98 35.28 24.70
C ALA A 4 -48.31 34.37 25.75
N GLN A 5 -48.50 33.05 25.58
CA GLN A 5 -47.83 32.04 26.35
C GLN A 5 -46.78 31.31 25.51
N ASP A 6 -45.61 31.32 26.10
CA ASP A 6 -44.58 30.30 26.09
C ASP A 6 -43.87 29.96 24.77
N GLY A 7 -42.73 30.60 24.68
CA GLY A 7 -41.59 30.08 23.96
C GLY A 7 -41.09 28.77 24.57
N THR A 8 -41.54 27.65 24.06
CA THR A 8 -40.96 26.35 24.35
C THR A 8 -39.59 26.30 23.70
N SER A 9 -38.55 26.65 24.43
CA SER A 9 -37.17 26.39 24.06
C SER A 9 -36.99 24.87 23.98
N TYR A 10 -37.04 24.34 22.79
CA TYR A 10 -36.60 22.96 22.57
C TYR A 10 -35.10 22.93 22.88
N ARG A 11 -34.75 22.40 24.07
CA ARG A 11 -33.39 21.95 24.31
C ARG A 11 -33.07 20.94 23.22
N VAL A 12 -32.20 21.32 22.31
CA VAL A 12 -31.56 20.37 21.43
C VAL A 12 -30.90 19.35 22.34
N SER A 13 -31.56 18.19 22.47
CA SER A 13 -31.03 17.06 23.20
C SER A 13 -29.62 16.86 22.68
N GLN A 14 -28.62 16.97 23.55
CA GLN A 14 -27.26 16.65 23.17
C GLN A 14 -27.29 15.20 22.69
N LEU A 15 -27.17 15.01 21.38
CA LEU A 15 -26.94 13.69 20.83
C LEU A 15 -25.70 13.16 21.55
N PRO A 16 -25.73 11.92 22.04
CA PRO A 16 -24.58 11.33 22.70
C PRO A 16 -23.38 11.48 21.75
N SER A 17 -22.27 11.96 22.27
CA SER A 17 -21.04 12.06 21.49
C SER A 17 -20.77 10.70 20.83
N PRO A 18 -20.44 10.65 19.55
CA PRO A 18 -20.11 9.39 18.92
C PRO A 18 -18.98 8.70 19.71
N PRO A 19 -19.04 7.38 19.87
CA PRO A 19 -18.00 6.65 20.58
C PRO A 19 -16.61 6.99 19.99
N PRO A 20 -15.56 7.02 20.81
CA PRO A 20 -14.22 7.32 20.32
C PRO A 20 -13.84 6.27 19.25
N MET A 21 -13.22 6.74 18.18
CA MET A 21 -12.72 5.87 17.10
C MET A 21 -11.72 4.86 17.68
N THR A 22 -11.99 3.59 17.49
CA THR A 22 -11.05 2.53 17.86
C THR A 22 -9.85 2.53 16.90
N GLU A 23 -8.77 1.87 17.31
CA GLU A 23 -7.59 1.72 16.43
C GLU A 23 -7.95 0.97 15.14
N LEU A 24 -8.78 -0.06 15.24
CA LEU A 24 -9.24 -0.81 14.08
C LEU A 24 -10.09 0.05 13.14
N ASP A 25 -10.98 0.89 13.69
CA ASP A 25 -11.80 1.81 12.89
C ASP A 25 -10.93 2.81 12.12
N PHE A 26 -9.86 3.31 12.76
CA PHE A 26 -8.91 4.20 12.11
C PHE A 26 -8.23 3.53 10.92
N TRP A 27 -7.64 2.33 11.12
CA TRP A 27 -6.97 1.62 10.05
C TRP A 27 -7.94 1.22 8.93
N ALA A 28 -9.16 0.81 9.26
CA ALA A 28 -10.20 0.50 8.27
C ALA A 28 -10.57 1.72 7.41
N ALA A 29 -10.72 2.89 8.03
CA ALA A 29 -10.99 4.14 7.32
C ALA A 29 -9.82 4.52 6.40
N LEU A 30 -8.58 4.41 6.89
CA LEU A 30 -7.37 4.72 6.12
C LEU A 30 -7.20 3.78 4.92
N VAL A 31 -7.44 2.48 5.10
CA VAL A 31 -7.37 1.49 4.00
C VAL A 31 -8.44 1.76 2.94
N ARG A 32 -9.63 2.22 3.35
CA ARG A 32 -10.72 2.55 2.43
C ARG A 32 -10.40 3.78 1.59
N ASP A 33 -9.92 4.85 2.22
CA ASP A 33 -9.64 6.13 1.57
C ASP A 33 -8.57 6.90 2.37
N TYR A 34 -7.31 6.68 2.00
CA TYR A 34 -6.18 7.37 2.63
C TYR A 34 -6.24 8.89 2.48
N PRO A 35 -6.45 9.47 1.27
CA PRO A 35 -6.49 10.92 1.11
C PRO A 35 -7.54 11.56 2.00
N GLN A 36 -8.75 11.03 2.04
CA GLN A 36 -9.84 11.57 2.87
C GLN A 36 -9.53 11.43 4.37
N THR A 37 -8.99 10.29 4.80
CA THR A 37 -8.63 10.06 6.20
C THR A 37 -7.51 10.99 6.66
N ALA A 38 -6.46 11.13 5.84
CA ALA A 38 -5.35 12.03 6.13
C ALA A 38 -5.77 13.52 6.14
N GLN A 39 -6.70 13.89 5.26
CA GLN A 39 -7.23 15.26 5.23
C GLN A 39 -8.09 15.57 6.47
N ARG A 40 -8.92 14.62 6.91
CA ARG A 40 -9.81 14.81 8.06
C ARG A 40 -9.10 14.68 9.40
N LEU A 41 -8.10 13.82 9.49
CA LEU A 41 -7.39 13.46 10.72
C LEU A 41 -5.86 13.56 10.54
N PRO A 42 -5.31 14.72 10.12
CA PRO A 42 -3.90 14.83 9.73
C PRO A 42 -2.93 14.46 10.85
N THR A 43 -3.14 14.98 12.03
CA THR A 43 -2.27 14.73 13.18
C THR A 43 -2.34 13.28 13.64
N LEU A 44 -3.55 12.72 13.72
CA LEU A 44 -3.74 11.32 14.11
C LEU A 44 -3.09 10.38 13.08
N THR A 45 -3.31 10.63 11.80
CA THR A 45 -2.72 9.84 10.71
C THR A 45 -1.19 9.86 10.78
N ALA A 46 -0.60 11.06 10.92
CA ALA A 46 0.85 11.18 11.03
C ALA A 46 1.40 10.43 12.26
N ASN A 47 0.76 10.55 13.41
CA ASN A 47 1.19 9.89 14.63
C ASN A 47 1.07 8.36 14.54
N LYS A 48 -0.03 7.86 14.00
CA LYS A 48 -0.26 6.42 13.82
C LYS A 48 0.75 5.80 12.83
N VAL A 49 0.99 6.45 11.70
CA VAL A 49 1.96 5.95 10.70
C VAL A 49 3.39 5.99 11.27
N ARG A 50 3.78 7.07 11.96
CA ARG A 50 5.09 7.18 12.62
C ARG A 50 5.28 6.20 13.77
N GLY A 51 4.20 5.89 14.49
CA GLY A 51 4.21 4.89 15.57
C GLY A 51 4.37 3.45 15.07
N GLY A 52 4.23 3.25 13.79
CA GLY A 52 4.35 1.96 13.11
C GLY A 52 2.99 1.38 12.73
N ILE A 53 2.89 0.93 11.49
CA ILE A 53 1.72 0.23 10.98
C ILE A 53 1.75 -1.21 11.50
N PRO A 54 0.66 -1.73 12.10
CA PRO A 54 0.59 -3.12 12.54
C PRO A 54 0.96 -4.08 11.39
N GLU A 55 1.81 -5.04 11.67
CA GLU A 55 2.37 -5.92 10.65
C GLU A 55 1.32 -6.58 9.73
N PRO A 56 0.21 -7.14 10.25
CA PRO A 56 -0.81 -7.75 9.39
C PRO A 56 -1.52 -6.76 8.46
N LEU A 57 -1.44 -5.46 8.73
CA LEU A 57 -2.11 -4.41 7.96
C LEU A 57 -1.18 -3.68 6.98
N ARG A 58 0.14 -3.90 7.06
CA ARG A 58 1.12 -3.16 6.25
C ARG A 58 0.82 -3.20 4.77
N GLY A 59 0.56 -4.37 4.22
CA GLY A 59 0.28 -4.53 2.79
C GLY A 59 -0.89 -3.67 2.32
N VAL A 60 -2.05 -3.84 2.94
CA VAL A 60 -3.27 -3.12 2.54
C VAL A 60 -3.18 -1.61 2.81
N VAL A 61 -2.48 -1.20 3.87
CA VAL A 61 -2.24 0.21 4.19
C VAL A 61 -1.29 0.83 3.15
N TRP A 62 -0.19 0.18 2.79
CA TRP A 62 0.74 0.69 1.77
C TRP A 62 0.08 0.82 0.41
N VAL A 63 -0.73 -0.15 0.00
CA VAL A 63 -1.52 -0.08 -1.24
C VAL A 63 -2.45 1.13 -1.24
N SER A 64 -3.13 1.41 -0.12
CA SER A 64 -4.01 2.58 0.01
C SER A 64 -3.22 3.89 0.01
N MET A 65 -2.13 3.97 0.78
CA MET A 65 -1.28 5.17 0.87
C MET A 65 -0.65 5.52 -0.48
N ALA A 66 -0.23 4.52 -1.25
CA ALA A 66 0.34 4.70 -2.58
C ALA A 66 -0.72 5.04 -3.65
N GLY A 67 -2.01 4.88 -3.35
CA GLY A 67 -3.06 5.00 -4.37
C GLY A 67 -2.91 3.93 -5.46
N ALA A 68 -2.45 2.73 -5.09
CA ALA A 68 -2.01 1.71 -6.02
C ALA A 68 -3.13 0.78 -6.54
N ARG A 69 -4.39 1.05 -6.16
CA ARG A 69 -5.55 0.34 -6.72
C ARG A 69 -5.90 0.92 -8.08
N ASP A 70 -5.31 0.38 -9.12
CA ASP A 70 -5.49 0.85 -10.49
C ASP A 70 -5.50 -0.34 -11.45
N LEU A 71 -6.68 -0.67 -11.96
CA LEU A 71 -6.89 -1.81 -12.86
C LEU A 71 -6.03 -1.71 -14.13
N THR A 72 -5.77 -0.51 -14.63
CA THR A 72 -4.95 -0.33 -15.83
C THR A 72 -3.47 -0.69 -15.58
N VAL A 73 -2.98 -0.44 -14.38
CA VAL A 73 -1.63 -0.84 -13.97
C VAL A 73 -1.56 -2.34 -13.69
N GLU A 74 -2.61 -2.92 -13.10
CA GLU A 74 -2.72 -4.36 -12.91
C GLU A 74 -2.71 -5.12 -14.23
N ASP A 75 -3.48 -4.65 -15.22
CA ASP A 75 -3.52 -5.23 -16.57
C ASP A 75 -2.13 -5.17 -17.24
N LYS A 76 -1.38 -4.10 -17.01
CA LYS A 76 0.00 -3.98 -17.51
C LYS A 76 0.94 -4.99 -16.88
N PHE A 77 0.80 -5.25 -15.59
CA PHE A 77 1.58 -6.30 -14.94
C PHE A 77 1.35 -7.66 -15.59
N GLU A 78 0.09 -8.03 -15.84
CA GLU A 78 -0.27 -9.30 -16.47
C GLU A 78 0.28 -9.40 -17.90
N GLU A 79 0.16 -8.33 -18.68
CA GLU A 79 0.74 -8.23 -20.01
C GLU A 79 2.26 -8.47 -20.00
N PHE A 80 2.97 -7.77 -19.11
CA PHE A 80 4.44 -7.81 -19.06
C PHE A 80 4.99 -9.10 -18.46
N CYS A 81 4.21 -9.83 -17.66
CA CYS A 81 4.63 -11.14 -17.15
C CYS A 81 4.97 -12.12 -18.30
N GLY A 82 4.26 -12.05 -19.41
CA GLY A 82 4.50 -12.87 -20.59
C GLY A 82 5.61 -12.39 -21.53
N MET A 83 6.18 -11.20 -21.28
CA MET A 83 7.19 -10.58 -22.13
C MET A 83 8.60 -10.77 -21.58
N SER A 84 9.60 -10.77 -22.46
CA SER A 84 11.00 -10.72 -22.06
C SER A 84 11.49 -9.29 -21.91
N SER A 85 12.48 -9.07 -21.03
CA SER A 85 13.11 -7.79 -20.82
C SER A 85 14.62 -7.87 -21.09
N PRO A 86 15.23 -6.84 -21.67
CA PRO A 86 16.68 -6.77 -21.85
C PRO A 86 17.45 -6.76 -20.51
N TYR A 87 16.77 -6.50 -19.40
CA TYR A 87 17.36 -6.42 -18.06
C TYR A 87 17.35 -7.73 -17.28
N GLU A 88 16.70 -8.81 -17.79
CA GLU A 88 16.54 -10.06 -17.04
C GLU A 88 17.85 -10.64 -16.51
N ASN A 89 18.93 -10.62 -17.32
CA ASN A 89 20.23 -11.13 -16.89
C ASN A 89 20.82 -10.36 -15.71
N ILE A 90 20.65 -9.04 -15.68
CA ILE A 90 21.15 -8.19 -14.58
C ILE A 90 20.28 -8.39 -13.35
N ILE A 91 18.96 -8.43 -13.52
CA ILE A 91 18.00 -8.70 -12.45
C ILE A 91 18.33 -10.03 -11.78
N ASN A 92 18.49 -11.11 -12.54
CA ASN A 92 18.76 -12.44 -12.01
C ASN A 92 20.07 -12.50 -11.20
N LYS A 93 21.09 -11.79 -11.60
CA LYS A 93 22.34 -11.68 -10.85
C LYS A 93 22.17 -10.95 -9.52
N ASP A 94 21.31 -9.94 -9.48
CA ASP A 94 21.09 -9.13 -8.28
C ASP A 94 20.15 -9.82 -7.27
N ILE A 95 19.16 -10.56 -7.74
CA ILE A 95 18.17 -11.27 -6.88
C ILE A 95 18.88 -12.19 -5.90
N GLY A 96 19.80 -13.03 -6.39
CA GLY A 96 20.48 -14.03 -5.56
C GLY A 96 21.31 -13.47 -4.40
N ARG A 97 21.68 -12.17 -4.47
CA ARG A 97 22.51 -11.49 -3.46
C ARG A 97 21.75 -10.45 -2.63
N SER A 98 20.50 -10.15 -2.99
CA SER A 98 19.77 -9.03 -2.37
C SER A 98 19.31 -9.32 -0.95
N PHE A 99 18.87 -10.55 -0.65
CA PHE A 99 18.29 -10.90 0.64
C PHE A 99 18.81 -12.23 1.20
N PRO A 100 20.10 -12.36 1.47
CA PRO A 100 20.69 -13.65 1.87
C PRO A 100 20.18 -14.17 3.23
N GLY A 101 19.72 -13.27 4.09
CA GLY A 101 19.21 -13.60 5.43
C GLY A 101 17.69 -13.72 5.54
N VAL A 102 16.94 -13.53 4.46
CA VAL A 102 15.47 -13.57 4.48
C VAL A 102 14.99 -14.91 3.94
N GLU A 103 14.26 -15.66 4.78
CA GLU A 103 13.78 -17.02 4.46
C GLU A 103 13.03 -17.08 3.12
N MET A 104 12.14 -16.13 2.87
CA MET A 104 11.33 -16.04 1.65
C MET A 104 12.18 -16.02 0.37
N PHE A 105 13.38 -15.43 0.43
CA PHE A 105 14.25 -15.22 -0.73
C PHE A 105 15.52 -16.08 -0.70
N ARG A 106 15.61 -17.04 0.22
CA ARG A 106 16.81 -17.86 0.42
C ARG A 106 17.04 -18.86 -0.71
N ASP A 107 15.96 -19.50 -1.17
CA ASP A 107 16.04 -20.54 -2.21
C ASP A 107 16.12 -19.90 -3.60
N PRO A 108 17.22 -20.13 -4.37
CA PRO A 108 17.35 -19.61 -5.73
C PRO A 108 16.26 -20.11 -6.69
N GLU A 109 15.73 -21.30 -6.47
CA GLU A 109 14.64 -21.87 -7.25
C GLU A 109 13.27 -21.65 -6.59
N GLY A 110 13.25 -20.98 -5.45
CA GLY A 110 12.04 -20.70 -4.67
C GLY A 110 11.14 -19.66 -5.29
N GLU A 111 9.88 -19.68 -4.88
CA GLU A 111 8.88 -18.75 -5.38
C GLU A 111 9.19 -17.29 -5.03
N GLY A 112 9.81 -17.03 -3.87
CA GLY A 112 10.16 -15.67 -3.44
C GLY A 112 11.10 -14.97 -4.43
N GLN A 113 12.18 -15.64 -4.87
CA GLN A 113 13.08 -15.07 -5.87
C GLN A 113 12.40 -14.93 -7.23
N LYS A 114 11.54 -15.87 -7.62
CA LYS A 114 10.76 -15.79 -8.87
C LYS A 114 9.81 -14.60 -8.88
N MET A 115 9.09 -14.37 -7.78
CA MET A 115 8.20 -13.21 -7.62
C MET A 115 8.98 -11.90 -7.70
N LEU A 116 10.11 -11.81 -6.99
CA LEU A 116 10.99 -10.66 -7.04
C LEU A 116 11.47 -10.36 -8.48
N GLY A 117 11.89 -11.38 -9.19
CA GLY A 117 12.31 -11.29 -10.60
C GLY A 117 11.18 -10.84 -11.53
N ARG A 118 9.97 -11.38 -11.37
CA ARG A 118 8.81 -10.99 -12.19
C ARG A 118 8.44 -9.52 -11.98
N VAL A 119 8.37 -9.06 -10.73
CA VAL A 119 8.04 -7.64 -10.45
C VAL A 119 9.10 -6.70 -11.02
N LEU A 120 10.38 -6.99 -10.83
CA LEU A 120 11.47 -6.17 -11.38
C LEU A 120 11.50 -6.17 -12.90
N LYS A 121 11.26 -7.32 -13.52
CA LYS A 121 11.15 -7.44 -14.98
C LYS A 121 9.99 -6.61 -15.51
N CYS A 122 8.81 -6.73 -14.93
CA CYS A 122 7.63 -5.97 -15.34
C CYS A 122 7.85 -4.46 -15.15
N PHE A 123 8.49 -4.05 -14.06
CA PHE A 123 8.84 -2.65 -13.85
C PHE A 123 9.78 -2.12 -14.94
N SER A 124 10.79 -2.90 -15.33
CA SER A 124 11.74 -2.51 -16.38
C SER A 124 11.09 -2.31 -17.76
N LEU A 125 9.96 -2.95 -18.00
CA LEU A 125 9.15 -2.79 -19.22
C LEU A 125 8.14 -1.65 -19.08
N TYR A 126 7.68 -1.38 -17.85
CA TYR A 126 6.73 -0.31 -17.57
C TYR A 126 7.38 1.07 -17.65
N ASP A 127 8.55 1.23 -17.06
CA ASP A 127 9.34 2.45 -17.10
C ASP A 127 10.64 2.21 -17.88
N ASP A 128 10.59 2.39 -19.19
CA ASP A 128 11.70 2.18 -20.10
C ASP A 128 12.84 3.19 -19.91
N LYS A 129 12.57 4.33 -19.28
CA LYS A 129 13.56 5.37 -18.98
C LYS A 129 14.45 4.97 -17.81
N ILE A 130 13.85 4.36 -16.78
CA ILE A 130 14.59 3.82 -15.64
C ILE A 130 15.10 2.42 -15.99
N GLY A 131 14.26 1.59 -16.63
CA GLY A 131 14.54 0.21 -16.89
C GLY A 131 14.80 -0.55 -15.60
N TYR A 132 16.07 -0.93 -15.38
CA TYR A 132 16.51 -1.52 -14.13
C TYR A 132 17.74 -0.81 -13.60
N CYS A 133 17.73 -0.51 -12.31
CA CYS A 133 18.94 -0.09 -11.59
C CYS A 133 19.15 -0.97 -10.35
N GLN A 134 20.41 -1.21 -10.02
CA GLN A 134 20.80 -1.97 -8.85
C GLN A 134 20.23 -1.32 -7.59
N GLY A 135 19.61 -2.13 -6.73
CA GLY A 135 18.97 -1.66 -5.51
C GLY A 135 17.44 -1.62 -5.56
N LEU A 136 16.81 -1.63 -6.74
CA LEU A 136 15.34 -1.72 -6.84
C LEU A 136 14.75 -2.94 -6.11
N GLY A 137 15.50 -4.05 -6.09
CA GLY A 137 15.09 -5.23 -5.33
C GLY A 137 14.89 -4.96 -3.84
N PHE A 138 15.63 -4.03 -3.24
CA PHE A 138 15.48 -3.67 -1.83
C PHE A 138 14.18 -2.90 -1.54
N LEU A 139 13.55 -2.31 -2.55
CA LEU A 139 12.21 -1.74 -2.43
C LEU A 139 11.13 -2.81 -2.60
N VAL A 140 11.31 -3.70 -3.57
CA VAL A 140 10.32 -4.73 -3.92
C VAL A 140 10.25 -5.85 -2.88
N GLY A 141 11.38 -6.28 -2.34
CA GLY A 141 11.44 -7.36 -1.34
C GLY A 141 10.52 -7.12 -0.14
N PRO A 142 10.61 -6.00 0.58
CA PRO A 142 9.70 -5.66 1.66
C PRO A 142 8.22 -5.60 1.25
N LEU A 143 7.91 -5.16 0.03
CA LEU A 143 6.54 -5.17 -0.48
C LEU A 143 6.03 -6.60 -0.61
N LEU A 144 6.82 -7.50 -1.21
CA LEU A 144 6.46 -8.91 -1.39
C LEU A 144 6.32 -9.68 -0.07
N MET A 145 6.96 -9.22 1.00
CA MET A 145 6.78 -9.80 2.34
C MET A 145 5.39 -9.50 2.92
N HIS A 146 4.65 -8.54 2.36
CA HIS A 146 3.37 -8.06 2.90
C HIS A 146 2.22 -8.05 1.89
N MET A 147 2.49 -8.29 0.60
CA MET A 147 1.47 -8.28 -0.45
C MET A 147 1.86 -9.19 -1.60
N GLY A 148 0.92 -9.48 -2.50
CA GLY A 148 1.18 -10.21 -3.73
C GLY A 148 2.00 -9.40 -4.75
N GLU A 149 2.50 -10.08 -5.78
CA GLU A 149 3.37 -9.45 -6.78
C GLU A 149 2.68 -8.38 -7.62
N LYS A 150 1.39 -8.56 -7.92
CA LYS A 150 0.60 -7.56 -8.65
C LYS A 150 0.47 -6.27 -7.85
N GLU A 151 0.09 -6.37 -6.58
CA GLU A 151 0.01 -5.22 -5.67
C GLU A 151 1.38 -4.58 -5.45
N ALA A 152 2.44 -5.39 -5.28
CA ALA A 152 3.80 -4.88 -5.14
C ALA A 152 4.25 -4.09 -6.38
N PHE A 153 3.94 -4.58 -7.57
CA PHE A 153 4.18 -3.85 -8.82
C PHE A 153 3.40 -2.53 -8.86
N CYS A 154 2.12 -2.56 -8.52
CA CYS A 154 1.28 -1.35 -8.51
C CYS A 154 1.77 -0.30 -7.50
N VAL A 155 2.30 -0.73 -6.33
CA VAL A 155 2.91 0.19 -5.37
C VAL A 155 4.23 0.75 -5.89
N LEU A 156 5.05 -0.07 -6.54
CA LEU A 156 6.36 0.31 -7.05
C LEU A 156 6.28 1.40 -8.12
N VAL A 157 5.25 1.38 -8.97
CA VAL A 157 5.09 2.35 -10.08
C VAL A 157 4.44 3.67 -9.66
N ARG A 158 4.09 3.83 -8.36
CA ARG A 158 3.51 5.06 -7.80
C ARG A 158 4.55 5.89 -7.06
#